data_3685a18804ccd55fb3337879c1509b9a
#
_entry.id   3685a18804ccd55fb3337879c1509b9a
#
_cell.length_a   1.000
_cell.length_b   1.000
_cell.length_c   1.000
_cell.angle_alpha   90.00
_cell.angle_beta   90.00
_cell.angle_gamma   90.00
#
_symmetry.space_group_name_H-M   'P 1'
#
loop_
_entity.id
_entity.type
_entity.pdbx_description
1 polymer ?
#
loop_
_entity_poly.entity_id
_entity_poly.type
_entity_poly.pdbx_seq_one_letter_code
_entity_poly.pdbx_strand_id
1 'polypeptide(L)'
;LVGSEMCIRDRYLKDDFVVLIGGTGPLKEELQNEIISLNLQNEVKLLGRVSDEDLPAYYGACDVFCMSSVQKTEAFGIVQIEAMSCGKPVVATRIPQSGVAWVNEEGVSGMNAEPEDAQDLARVIKAVTEHEEKYRNFSAGAAKRYREMFTKERMIEKCLTIYLKL
;
A
#
# COMPACT_ATOMS: atom_id res chain seq x y z
N LEU A 1 -9.11 2.62 1.82
CA LEU A 1 -8.94 2.07 0.48
C LEU A 1 -10.12 2.49 -0.38
N VAL A 2 -9.84 3.18 -1.44
CA VAL A 2 -10.84 3.81 -2.31
C VAL A 2 -10.85 3.02 -3.61
N GLY A 3 -12.02 2.47 -3.95
CA GLY A 3 -12.38 2.30 -5.32
C GLY A 3 -12.53 0.88 -5.86
N SER A 4 -13.40 0.81 -6.82
CA SER A 4 -13.71 -0.33 -7.69
C SER A 4 -12.48 -0.92 -8.41
N GLU A 5 -11.40 -0.15 -8.58
CA GLU A 5 -10.16 -0.62 -9.21
C GLU A 5 -9.52 -1.80 -8.46
N MET A 6 -9.75 -1.91 -7.14
CA MET A 6 -9.22 -3.02 -6.36
C MET A 6 -9.87 -4.36 -6.70
N CYS A 7 -11.19 -4.39 -6.95
CA CYS A 7 -11.88 -5.61 -7.36
C CYS A 7 -11.59 -5.98 -8.83
N ILE A 8 -11.37 -5.02 -9.70
CA ILE A 8 -10.92 -5.26 -11.08
C ILE A 8 -9.52 -5.88 -11.10
N ARG A 9 -8.62 -5.45 -10.21
CA ARG A 9 -7.30 -6.04 -10.01
C ARG A 9 -7.37 -7.55 -9.79
N ASP A 10 -8.30 -8.02 -8.95
CA ASP A 10 -8.36 -9.42 -8.56
C ASP A 10 -8.78 -10.34 -9.72
N ARG A 11 -9.41 -9.79 -10.76
CA ARG A 11 -9.64 -10.50 -12.02
C ARG A 11 -8.32 -10.88 -12.75
N TYR A 12 -7.25 -10.12 -12.52
CA TYR A 12 -5.94 -10.33 -13.16
C TYR A 12 -4.93 -11.08 -12.28
N LEU A 13 -5.21 -11.22 -10.98
CA LEU A 13 -4.36 -11.91 -10.00
C LEU A 13 -4.92 -13.28 -9.59
N LYS A 14 -5.46 -14.04 -10.52
CA LYS A 14 -6.08 -15.35 -10.22
C LYS A 14 -5.12 -16.30 -9.51
N ASP A 15 -5.68 -16.98 -8.51
CA ASP A 15 -5.23 -18.22 -7.85
C ASP A 15 -4.14 -18.11 -6.77
N ASP A 16 -3.36 -17.00 -6.66
CA ASP A 16 -2.21 -16.94 -5.76
C ASP A 16 -2.30 -15.87 -4.65
N PHE A 17 -3.42 -15.12 -4.56
CA PHE A 17 -3.50 -13.97 -3.68
C PHE A 17 -4.79 -13.94 -2.86
N VAL A 18 -4.65 -13.64 -1.58
CA VAL A 18 -5.77 -13.19 -0.73
C VAL A 18 -5.64 -11.70 -0.50
N VAL A 19 -6.70 -10.97 -0.79
CA VAL A 19 -6.77 -9.52 -0.61
C VAL A 19 -7.59 -9.18 0.62
N LEU A 20 -6.98 -8.46 1.54
CA LEU A 20 -7.63 -7.96 2.75
C LEU A 20 -7.86 -6.45 2.60
N ILE A 21 -9.11 -6.01 2.60
CA ILE A 21 -9.49 -4.61 2.50
C ILE A 21 -9.93 -4.10 3.86
N GLY A 22 -9.05 -3.36 4.52
CA GLY A 22 -9.35 -2.67 5.79
C GLY A 22 -9.97 -1.30 5.54
N GLY A 23 -11.03 -0.98 6.24
CA GLY A 23 -11.68 0.31 6.20
C GLY A 23 -13.20 0.25 6.17
N THR A 24 -13.81 1.41 6.38
CA THR A 24 -15.26 1.61 6.28
C THR A 24 -15.52 2.83 5.41
N GLY A 25 -16.61 2.80 4.63
CA GLY A 25 -16.96 3.91 3.77
C GLY A 25 -18.24 3.64 2.98
N PRO A 26 -18.72 4.64 2.24
CA PRO A 26 -19.96 4.53 1.48
C PRO A 26 -19.91 3.47 0.37
N LEU A 27 -18.73 3.11 -0.12
CA LEU A 27 -18.54 2.14 -1.20
C LEU A 27 -18.56 0.67 -0.73
N LYS A 28 -18.77 0.40 0.57
CA LYS A 28 -18.73 -0.97 1.11
C LYS A 28 -19.72 -1.92 0.42
N GLU A 29 -20.96 -1.46 0.22
CA GLU A 29 -22.00 -2.28 -0.43
C GLU A 29 -21.70 -2.51 -1.90
N GLU A 30 -21.20 -1.49 -2.59
CA GLU A 30 -20.79 -1.59 -3.99
C GLU A 30 -19.66 -2.60 -4.16
N LEU A 31 -18.60 -2.50 -3.35
CA LEU A 31 -17.49 -3.45 -3.33
C LEU A 31 -17.95 -4.88 -3.01
N GLN A 32 -18.88 -5.05 -2.05
CA GLN A 32 -19.41 -6.35 -1.73
C GLN A 32 -20.16 -6.97 -2.90
N ASN A 33 -20.98 -6.19 -3.60
CA ASN A 33 -21.72 -6.63 -4.77
C ASN A 33 -20.77 -6.98 -5.93
N GLU A 34 -19.71 -6.22 -6.12
CA GLU A 34 -18.70 -6.49 -7.14
C GLU A 34 -17.94 -7.79 -6.84
N ILE A 35 -17.49 -8.00 -5.60
CA ILE A 35 -16.87 -9.26 -5.16
C ILE A 35 -17.77 -10.46 -5.48
N ILE A 36 -19.08 -10.36 -5.19
CA ILE A 36 -20.05 -11.42 -5.48
C ILE A 36 -20.19 -11.63 -6.99
N SER A 37 -20.33 -10.56 -7.75
CA SER A 37 -20.53 -10.63 -9.21
C SER A 37 -19.35 -11.26 -9.95
N LEU A 38 -18.15 -11.10 -9.40
CA LEU A 38 -16.89 -11.65 -9.91
C LEU A 38 -16.55 -13.03 -9.35
N ASN A 39 -17.36 -13.57 -8.42
CA ASN A 39 -17.12 -14.82 -7.69
C ASN A 39 -15.77 -14.82 -6.93
N LEU A 40 -15.41 -13.70 -6.29
CA LEU A 40 -14.14 -13.50 -5.58
C LEU A 40 -14.29 -13.55 -4.04
N GLN A 41 -15.36 -14.17 -3.53
CA GLN A 41 -15.65 -14.19 -2.09
C GLN A 41 -14.61 -14.97 -1.26
N ASN A 42 -13.85 -15.85 -1.89
CA ASN A 42 -12.78 -16.60 -1.23
C ASN A 42 -11.48 -15.82 -1.21
N GLU A 43 -11.21 -15.03 -2.23
CA GLU A 43 -9.96 -14.30 -2.47
C GLU A 43 -9.96 -12.89 -1.88
N VAL A 44 -11.13 -12.23 -1.79
CA VAL A 44 -11.25 -10.84 -1.31
C VAL A 44 -12.10 -10.78 -0.05
N LYS A 45 -11.54 -10.21 1.01
CA LYS A 45 -12.21 -10.04 2.31
C LYS A 45 -12.31 -8.56 2.69
N LEU A 46 -13.53 -8.08 2.92
CA LEU A 46 -13.78 -6.76 3.51
C LEU A 46 -13.71 -6.88 5.03
N LEU A 47 -12.64 -6.39 5.65
CA LEU A 47 -12.41 -6.48 7.09
C LEU A 47 -13.25 -5.47 7.90
N GLY A 48 -13.76 -4.43 7.24
CA GLY A 48 -14.34 -3.30 7.95
C GLY A 48 -13.26 -2.49 8.69
N ARG A 49 -13.63 -1.85 9.80
CA ARG A 49 -12.67 -1.10 10.61
C ARG A 49 -11.73 -2.06 11.33
N VAL A 50 -10.45 -1.94 11.05
CA VAL A 50 -9.39 -2.60 11.82
C VAL A 50 -9.01 -1.68 12.99
N SER A 51 -8.85 -2.23 14.18
CA SER A 51 -8.43 -1.46 15.36
C SER A 51 -6.95 -1.09 15.27
N ASP A 52 -6.54 -0.01 15.94
CA ASP A 52 -5.13 0.40 16.00
C ASP A 52 -4.26 -0.68 16.69
N GLU A 53 -4.85 -1.47 17.58
CA GLU A 53 -4.19 -2.60 18.27
C GLU A 53 -3.91 -3.78 17.32
N ASP A 54 -4.85 -4.07 16.40
CA ASP A 54 -4.73 -5.17 15.45
C ASP A 54 -3.94 -4.81 14.20
N LEU A 55 -3.89 -3.53 13.84
CA LEU A 55 -3.29 -3.05 12.60
C LEU A 55 -1.83 -3.53 12.39
N PRO A 56 -0.95 -3.53 13.42
CA PRO A 56 0.40 -4.07 13.27
C PRO A 56 0.44 -5.56 12.92
N ALA A 57 -0.53 -6.35 13.40
CA ALA A 57 -0.62 -7.77 13.06
C ALA A 57 -0.99 -7.96 11.59
N TYR A 58 -1.91 -7.16 11.06
CA TYR A 58 -2.24 -7.19 9.63
C TYR A 58 -1.05 -6.77 8.75
N TYR A 59 -0.34 -5.71 9.13
CA TYR A 59 0.90 -5.35 8.42
C TYR A 59 1.95 -6.44 8.53
N GLY A 60 2.12 -7.05 9.70
CA GLY A 60 3.05 -8.16 9.90
C GLY A 60 2.73 -9.40 9.08
N ALA A 61 1.45 -9.69 8.89
CA ALA A 61 0.97 -10.88 8.16
C ALA A 61 0.92 -10.72 6.65
N CYS A 62 0.76 -9.49 6.12
CA CYS A 62 0.70 -9.30 4.67
C CYS A 62 2.07 -9.48 4.01
N ASP A 63 2.08 -9.92 2.76
CA ASP A 63 3.29 -9.96 1.94
C ASP A 63 3.57 -8.59 1.32
N VAL A 64 2.54 -7.92 0.81
CA VAL A 64 2.65 -6.60 0.17
C VAL A 64 1.56 -5.69 0.70
N PHE A 65 1.91 -4.48 1.05
CA PHE A 65 0.94 -3.43 1.32
C PHE A 65 0.60 -2.71 0.02
N CYS A 66 -0.69 -2.61 -0.30
CA CYS A 66 -1.17 -1.94 -1.50
C CYS A 66 -1.99 -0.71 -1.16
N MET A 67 -1.62 0.43 -1.73
CA MET A 67 -2.33 1.69 -1.63
C MET A 67 -2.74 2.18 -3.02
N SER A 68 -3.98 1.89 -3.40
CA SER A 68 -4.54 2.16 -4.73
C SER A 68 -5.32 3.49 -4.82
N SER A 69 -5.01 4.46 -3.97
CA SER A 69 -5.65 5.79 -4.01
C SER A 69 -5.40 6.48 -5.35
N VAL A 70 -6.42 7.13 -5.91
CA VAL A 70 -6.34 7.81 -7.21
C VAL A 70 -6.47 9.33 -7.10
N GLN A 71 -6.92 9.84 -5.95
CA GLN A 71 -7.17 11.25 -5.74
C GLN A 71 -5.99 11.94 -5.05
N LYS A 72 -5.62 13.13 -5.51
CA LYS A 72 -4.53 13.93 -4.91
C LYS A 72 -4.83 14.45 -3.49
N THR A 73 -6.05 14.28 -2.99
CA THR A 73 -6.38 14.49 -1.57
C THR A 73 -5.60 13.54 -0.67
N GLU A 74 -5.15 12.39 -1.20
CA GLU A 74 -4.15 11.57 -0.57
C GLU A 74 -2.76 12.21 -0.81
N ALA A 75 -2.34 13.00 0.15
CA ALA A 75 -1.15 13.82 -0.02
C ALA A 75 0.15 13.08 0.28
N PHE A 76 0.12 12.06 1.14
CA PHE A 76 1.34 11.43 1.66
C PHE A 76 1.23 9.91 1.86
N GLY A 77 0.10 9.42 2.38
CA GLY A 77 -0.11 8.00 2.65
C GLY A 77 0.66 7.47 3.86
N ILE A 78 0.34 7.96 5.06
CA ILE A 78 0.99 7.53 6.32
C ILE A 78 0.96 6.00 6.46
N VAL A 79 -0.10 5.35 6.03
CA VAL A 79 -0.26 3.88 6.06
C VAL A 79 0.85 3.13 5.32
N GLN A 80 1.50 3.75 4.32
CA GLN A 80 2.68 3.18 3.65
C GLN A 80 3.87 3.09 4.62
N ILE A 81 4.05 4.14 5.43
CA ILE A 81 5.14 4.21 6.41
C ILE A 81 4.93 3.16 7.51
N GLU A 82 3.68 2.94 7.91
CA GLU A 82 3.32 1.89 8.86
C GLU A 82 3.67 0.52 8.32
N ALA A 83 3.31 0.21 7.07
CA ALA A 83 3.70 -1.02 6.41
C ALA A 83 5.22 -1.16 6.28
N MET A 84 5.93 -0.09 5.90
CA MET A 84 7.40 -0.08 5.80
C MET A 84 8.06 -0.31 7.17
N SER A 85 7.46 0.14 8.28
CA SER A 85 7.96 -0.12 9.64
C SER A 85 7.98 -1.62 9.97
N CYS A 86 7.05 -2.37 9.38
CA CYS A 86 6.97 -3.84 9.45
C CYS A 86 7.80 -4.53 8.34
N GLY A 87 8.60 -3.79 7.59
CA GLY A 87 9.43 -4.33 6.52
C GLY A 87 8.65 -4.83 5.30
N LYS A 88 7.45 -4.30 5.08
CA LYS A 88 6.64 -4.74 3.94
C LYS A 88 6.89 -3.91 2.71
N PRO A 89 7.13 -4.57 1.55
CA PRO A 89 7.14 -3.88 0.28
C PRO A 89 5.81 -3.14 0.04
N VAL A 90 5.90 -1.99 -0.60
CA VAL A 90 4.72 -1.17 -0.90
C VAL A 90 4.46 -1.14 -2.40
N VAL A 91 3.21 -1.33 -2.77
CA VAL A 91 2.69 -0.99 -4.09
C VAL A 91 1.76 0.20 -3.90
N ALA A 92 2.02 1.30 -4.58
CA ALA A 92 1.22 2.50 -4.50
C ALA A 92 0.89 3.03 -5.90
N THR A 93 -0.01 3.99 -5.99
CA THR A 93 -0.32 4.68 -7.24
C THR A 93 0.50 5.95 -7.41
N ARG A 94 0.90 6.23 -8.64
CA ARG A 94 1.67 7.44 -8.99
C ARG A 94 0.75 8.64 -9.17
N ILE A 95 0.11 9.07 -8.08
CA ILE A 95 -0.83 10.18 -8.10
C ILE A 95 -0.09 11.48 -8.44
N PRO A 96 -0.48 12.20 -9.51
CA PRO A 96 0.15 13.47 -9.88
C PRO A 96 0.05 14.50 -8.76
N GLN A 97 1.15 15.19 -8.47
CA GLN A 97 1.25 16.24 -7.44
C GLN A 97 0.96 15.75 -6.00
N SER A 98 1.09 14.44 -5.73
CA SER A 98 1.01 13.85 -4.41
C SER A 98 2.38 13.36 -3.95
N GLY A 99 2.59 13.28 -2.63
CA GLY A 99 3.79 12.70 -2.03
C GLY A 99 3.77 11.16 -1.97
N VAL A 100 2.69 10.51 -2.36
CA VAL A 100 2.54 9.05 -2.28
C VAL A 100 3.68 8.30 -2.95
N ALA A 101 3.99 8.63 -4.21
CA ALA A 101 5.08 8.00 -4.95
C ALA A 101 6.48 8.43 -4.48
N TRP A 102 6.60 9.52 -3.73
CA TRP A 102 7.84 9.89 -3.04
C TRP A 102 8.04 9.07 -1.77
N VAL A 103 7.00 8.82 -1.02
CA VAL A 103 7.05 7.93 0.15
C VAL A 103 7.44 6.53 -0.30
N ASN A 104 6.76 5.97 -1.29
CA ASN A 104 7.14 4.70 -1.91
C ASN A 104 8.16 4.92 -3.03
N GLU A 105 9.44 4.89 -2.67
CA GLU A 105 10.52 5.07 -3.64
C GLU A 105 10.60 3.89 -4.61
N GLU A 106 10.36 4.20 -5.89
CA GLU A 106 10.38 3.24 -6.98
C GLU A 106 11.68 2.44 -7.03
N GLY A 107 11.57 1.12 -7.04
CA GLY A 107 12.73 0.24 -7.11
C GLY A 107 13.48 0.03 -5.79
N VAL A 108 13.11 0.76 -4.71
CA VAL A 108 13.73 0.68 -3.38
C VAL A 108 12.80 0.06 -2.37
N SER A 109 11.67 0.71 -2.07
CA SER A 109 10.70 0.23 -1.07
C SER A 109 9.53 -0.53 -1.69
N GLY A 110 9.47 -0.57 -2.99
CA GLY A 110 8.43 -1.21 -3.77
C GLY A 110 8.34 -0.64 -5.18
N MET A 111 7.15 -0.63 -5.74
CA MET A 111 6.87 -0.11 -7.08
C MET A 111 5.58 0.71 -7.10
N ASN A 112 5.44 1.60 -8.10
CA ASN A 112 4.26 2.44 -8.25
C ASN A 112 3.54 2.13 -9.57
N ALA A 113 2.21 1.97 -9.47
CA ALA A 113 1.32 1.76 -10.61
C ALA A 113 0.72 3.09 -11.10
N GLU A 114 0.25 3.12 -12.34
CA GLU A 114 -0.51 4.25 -12.84
C GLU A 114 -1.89 4.32 -12.17
N PRO A 115 -2.36 5.54 -11.81
CA PRO A 115 -3.69 5.71 -11.24
C PRO A 115 -4.77 5.24 -12.22
N GLU A 116 -5.88 4.69 -11.69
CA GLU A 116 -7.03 4.23 -12.47
C GLU A 116 -6.71 3.11 -13.48
N ASP A 117 -5.55 2.45 -13.36
CA ASP A 117 -5.15 1.33 -14.20
C ASP A 117 -5.01 0.05 -13.36
N ALA A 118 -6.08 -0.75 -13.35
CA ALA A 118 -6.12 -2.02 -12.63
C ALA A 118 -5.16 -3.08 -13.20
N GLN A 119 -4.88 -3.04 -14.51
CA GLN A 119 -3.94 -3.97 -15.15
C GLN A 119 -2.52 -3.64 -14.73
N ASP A 120 -2.16 -2.35 -14.71
CA ASP A 120 -0.86 -1.92 -14.24
C ASP A 120 -0.66 -2.20 -12.76
N LEU A 121 -1.70 -1.97 -11.93
CA LEU A 121 -1.66 -2.31 -10.51
C LEU A 121 -1.39 -3.81 -10.29
N ALA A 122 -2.10 -4.68 -11.01
CA ALA A 122 -1.88 -6.12 -10.95
C ALA A 122 -0.46 -6.52 -11.42
N ARG A 123 0.01 -5.92 -12.51
CA ARG A 123 1.37 -6.12 -13.03
C ARG A 123 2.43 -5.75 -12.00
N VAL A 124 2.25 -4.61 -11.34
CA VAL A 124 3.19 -4.12 -10.31
C VAL A 124 3.19 -5.03 -9.08
N ILE A 125 2.02 -5.47 -8.60
CA ILE A 125 1.94 -6.41 -7.48
C ILE A 125 2.69 -7.70 -7.82
N LYS A 126 2.44 -8.29 -8.99
CA LYS A 126 3.18 -9.49 -9.45
C LYS A 126 4.68 -9.23 -9.51
N ALA A 127 5.09 -8.12 -10.09
CA ALA A 127 6.50 -7.78 -10.22
C ALA A 127 7.24 -7.62 -8.87
N VAL A 128 6.51 -7.27 -7.80
CA VAL A 128 7.06 -7.20 -6.43
C VAL A 128 7.15 -8.58 -5.78
N THR A 129 6.21 -9.49 -6.09
CA THR A 129 6.06 -10.78 -5.38
C THR A 129 6.63 -11.98 -6.14
N GLU A 130 6.80 -11.89 -7.47
CA GLU A 130 7.10 -13.03 -8.33
C GLU A 130 8.44 -13.69 -8.04
N HIS A 131 9.45 -12.93 -7.61
CA HIS A 131 10.80 -13.42 -7.35
C HIS A 131 11.22 -13.16 -5.89
N GLU A 132 11.55 -14.20 -5.17
CA GLU A 132 11.90 -14.14 -3.74
C GLU A 132 13.06 -13.16 -3.45
N GLU A 133 14.10 -13.15 -4.27
CA GLU A 133 15.24 -12.23 -4.11
C GLU A 133 14.78 -10.77 -4.26
N LYS A 134 13.98 -10.48 -5.28
CA LYS A 134 13.45 -9.14 -5.53
C LYS A 134 12.53 -8.68 -4.40
N TYR A 135 11.67 -9.58 -3.93
CA TYR A 135 10.82 -9.35 -2.77
C TYR A 135 11.65 -8.99 -1.52
N ARG A 136 12.68 -9.79 -1.21
CA ARG A 136 13.58 -9.52 -0.08
C ARG A 136 14.29 -8.17 -0.19
N ASN A 137 14.70 -7.79 -1.39
CA ASN A 137 15.33 -6.50 -1.65
C ASN A 137 14.36 -5.34 -1.37
N PHE A 138 13.11 -5.42 -1.84
CA PHE A 138 12.08 -4.43 -1.55
C PHE A 138 11.73 -4.37 -0.05
N SER A 139 11.62 -5.52 0.61
CA SER A 139 11.37 -5.60 2.06
C SER A 139 12.50 -4.93 2.86
N ALA A 140 13.75 -5.24 2.54
CA ALA A 140 14.90 -4.62 3.17
C ALA A 140 14.97 -3.10 2.87
N GLY A 141 14.68 -2.71 1.64
CA GLY A 141 14.61 -1.31 1.20
C GLY A 141 13.53 -0.53 1.92
N ALA A 142 12.33 -1.09 2.05
CA ALA A 142 11.21 -0.49 2.79
C ALA A 142 11.59 -0.24 4.27
N ALA A 143 12.11 -1.27 4.95
CA ALA A 143 12.55 -1.16 6.34
C ALA A 143 13.69 -0.15 6.51
N LYS A 144 14.64 -0.10 5.58
CA LYS A 144 15.74 0.87 5.59
C LYS A 144 15.20 2.29 5.42
N ARG A 145 14.36 2.50 4.40
CA ARG A 145 13.77 3.82 4.11
C ARG A 145 12.95 4.34 5.29
N TYR A 146 12.16 3.48 5.94
CA TYR A 146 11.45 3.84 7.17
C TYR A 146 12.42 4.38 8.23
N ARG A 147 13.47 3.62 8.56
CA ARG A 147 14.44 4.01 9.60
C ARG A 147 15.19 5.30 9.29
N GLU A 148 15.52 5.54 8.03
CA GLU A 148 16.33 6.69 7.60
C GLU A 148 15.51 7.96 7.40
N MET A 149 14.20 7.84 7.06
CA MET A 149 13.42 8.98 6.61
C MET A 149 12.21 9.31 7.50
N PHE A 150 11.57 8.30 8.10
CA PHE A 150 10.20 8.44 8.59
C PHE A 150 10.03 8.18 10.09
N THR A 151 11.10 7.86 10.82
CA THR A 151 10.99 7.72 12.27
C THR A 151 10.75 9.07 12.94
N LYS A 152 10.12 9.04 14.11
CA LYS A 152 9.87 10.23 14.94
C LYS A 152 11.16 11.01 15.21
N GLU A 153 12.24 10.30 15.51
CA GLU A 153 13.56 10.88 15.78
C GLU A 153 14.09 11.63 14.57
N ARG A 154 13.98 11.05 13.36
CA ARG A 154 14.40 11.70 12.11
C ARG A 154 13.56 12.93 11.79
N MET A 155 12.26 12.88 12.06
CA MET A 155 11.39 14.04 11.89
C MET A 155 11.83 15.19 12.83
N ILE A 156 12.05 14.88 14.11
CA ILE A 156 12.49 15.87 15.10
C ILE A 156 13.85 16.47 14.71
N GLU A 157 14.82 15.64 14.34
CA GLU A 157 16.16 16.07 13.90
C GLU A 157 16.08 17.05 12.73
N LYS A 158 15.28 16.73 11.71
CA LYS A 158 15.08 17.62 10.55
C LYS A 158 14.41 18.93 10.92
N CYS A 159 13.39 18.89 11.76
CA CYS A 159 12.73 20.11 12.27
C CYS A 159 13.71 21.00 13.04
N LEU A 160 14.47 20.45 13.99
CA LEU A 160 15.47 21.18 14.75
C LEU A 160 16.55 21.81 13.85
N THR A 161 17.00 21.07 12.83
CA THR A 161 17.99 21.59 11.88
C THR A 161 17.48 22.82 11.12
N ILE A 162 16.18 22.88 10.81
CA ILE A 162 15.57 24.04 10.17
C ILE A 162 15.48 25.22 11.16
N TYR A 163 14.97 24.98 12.36
CA TYR A 163 14.82 26.03 13.37
C TYR A 163 16.15 26.65 13.83
N LEU A 164 17.23 25.85 13.86
CA LEU A 164 18.56 26.35 14.27
C LEU A 164 19.29 27.14 13.16
N LYS A 165 18.75 27.16 11.94
CA LYS A 165 19.27 27.92 10.80
C LYS A 165 18.54 29.25 10.58
N LEU A 166 17.46 29.49 11.30
CA LEU A 166 16.70 30.75 11.33
C LEU A 166 17.23 31.68 12.42
#